data_d2a10284b0c38ad1f0ac4cf16ac665e9
#
_entry.id   d2a10284b0c38ad1f0ac4cf16ac665e9
#
_cell.length_a   1.000
_cell.length_b   1.000
_cell.length_c   1.000
_cell.angle_alpha   90.00
_cell.angle_beta   90.00
_cell.angle_gamma   90.00
#
_symmetry.space_group_name_H-M   'P 1'
#
loop_
_entity.id
_entity.type
_entity.pdbx_description
1 polymer ?
#
loop_
_entity_poly.entity_id
_entity_poly.type
_entity_poly.pdbx_seq_one_letter_code
_entity_poly.pdbx_strand_id
1 'polypeptide(L)'
;MKKRKNKENKESRLYYLNHKNLIGEIENYGYVFKFRKLLFTYLCVLAGCILAGLLYKLPLYGYVVIIVFALLQTPFLVRNYYKSLYEQRRFSDASKYVERMLYYFKAKGKVLDALNDVEKVFPEGRMKDCIGNAVRHIQDTVDENAVKDALEIIEQEYSCRRIKSCLLYTSDAADD
;
A
#
# COMPACT_ATOMS: atom_id res chain seq x y z
N MET A 1 4.59 24.12 -14.76
CA MET A 1 4.19 22.89 -14.04
C MET A 1 4.49 21.58 -14.77
N LYS A 2 4.21 21.39 -16.05
CA LYS A 2 4.51 20.15 -16.81
C LYS A 2 6.00 19.73 -16.85
N LYS A 3 6.96 20.67 -16.93
CA LYS A 3 8.40 20.37 -16.96
C LYS A 3 8.96 19.82 -15.62
N ARG A 4 8.44 20.26 -14.47
CA ARG A 4 8.84 19.76 -13.14
C ARG A 4 8.39 18.32 -12.92
N LYS A 5 7.13 17.98 -13.25
CA LYS A 5 6.61 16.60 -13.18
C LYS A 5 7.36 15.62 -14.10
N ASN A 6 7.84 16.08 -15.26
CA ASN A 6 8.61 15.23 -16.17
C ASN A 6 10.05 14.99 -15.68
N LYS A 7 10.64 15.92 -14.92
CA LYS A 7 11.97 15.77 -14.32
C LYS A 7 11.92 14.82 -13.13
N GLU A 8 10.93 14.96 -12.26
CA GLU A 8 10.65 14.00 -11.15
C GLU A 8 10.40 12.57 -11.65
N ASN A 9 9.64 12.42 -12.73
CA ASN A 9 9.39 11.10 -13.34
C ASN A 9 10.63 10.48 -13.98
N LYS A 10 11.58 11.30 -14.47
CA LYS A 10 12.81 10.83 -15.10
C LYS A 10 13.88 10.46 -14.06
N GLU A 11 13.96 11.20 -12.96
CA GLU A 11 14.80 10.86 -11.81
C GLU A 11 14.29 9.61 -11.10
N SER A 12 12.97 9.43 -10.98
CA SER A 12 12.39 8.24 -10.34
C SER A 12 12.67 6.95 -11.12
N ARG A 13 12.70 6.97 -12.46
CA ARG A 13 12.95 5.76 -13.26
C ARG A 13 14.40 5.26 -13.15
N LEU A 14 15.37 6.16 -13.17
CA LEU A 14 16.79 5.83 -13.01
C LEU A 14 17.11 5.38 -11.57
N TYR A 15 16.40 5.93 -10.57
CA TYR A 15 16.54 5.56 -9.17
C TYR A 15 16.21 4.08 -8.91
N TYR A 16 15.23 3.51 -9.63
CA TYR A 16 14.80 2.11 -9.46
C TYR A 16 15.63 1.09 -10.24
N LEU A 17 16.51 1.53 -11.14
CA LEU A 17 17.54 0.67 -11.74
C LEU A 17 18.57 0.22 -10.69
N ASN A 18 18.71 0.95 -9.58
CA ASN A 18 19.54 0.51 -8.47
C ASN A 18 18.77 -0.50 -7.59
N HIS A 19 19.21 -1.76 -7.62
CA HIS A 19 18.59 -2.89 -6.92
C HIS A 19 18.41 -2.65 -5.41
N LYS A 20 19.33 -1.92 -4.76
CA LYS A 20 19.24 -1.59 -3.33
C LYS A 20 18.03 -0.68 -3.04
N ASN A 21 17.79 0.31 -3.90
CA ASN A 21 16.67 1.24 -3.75
C ASN A 21 15.33 0.54 -3.99
N LEU A 22 15.28 -0.38 -4.98
CA LEU A 22 14.10 -1.18 -5.26
C LEU A 22 13.74 -2.09 -4.07
N ILE A 23 14.73 -2.79 -3.52
CA ILE A 23 14.54 -3.67 -2.37
C ILE A 23 14.08 -2.86 -1.16
N GLY A 24 14.72 -1.73 -0.84
CA GLY A 24 14.34 -0.86 0.27
C GLY A 24 12.92 -0.30 0.13
N GLU A 25 12.47 0.03 -1.08
CA GLU A 25 11.09 0.48 -1.30
C GLU A 25 10.07 -0.65 -1.08
N ILE A 26 10.38 -1.87 -1.53
CA ILE A 26 9.51 -3.04 -1.32
C ILE A 26 9.46 -3.42 0.18
N GLU A 27 10.56 -3.30 0.91
CA GLU A 27 10.61 -3.48 2.37
C GLU A 27 9.78 -2.43 3.10
N ASN A 28 9.77 -1.18 2.63
CA ASN A 28 8.90 -0.12 3.18
C ASN A 28 7.40 -0.44 3.00
N TYR A 29 7.03 -1.24 2.00
CA TYR A 29 5.67 -1.77 1.84
C TYR A 29 5.37 -2.94 2.78
N GLY A 30 6.33 -3.37 3.63
CA GLY A 30 6.18 -4.46 4.59
C GLY A 30 6.36 -5.86 3.99
N TYR A 31 6.94 -5.95 2.79
CA TYR A 31 7.27 -7.24 2.16
C TYR A 31 8.75 -7.57 2.31
N VAL A 32 9.06 -8.75 2.83
CA VAL A 32 10.45 -9.27 2.84
C VAL A 32 10.83 -9.70 1.43
N PHE A 33 11.54 -8.82 0.72
CA PHE A 33 11.99 -9.09 -0.64
C PHE A 33 13.47 -9.48 -0.66
N LYS A 34 13.73 -10.77 -0.78
CA LYS A 34 15.10 -11.28 -0.85
C LYS A 34 15.65 -11.16 -2.28
N PHE A 35 16.91 -10.79 -2.41
CA PHE A 35 17.64 -10.70 -3.69
C PHE A 35 17.50 -11.96 -4.57
N ARG A 36 17.39 -13.14 -3.95
CA ARG A 36 17.16 -14.42 -4.67
C ARG A 36 15.86 -14.42 -5.47
N LYS A 37 14.78 -13.77 -4.97
CA LYS A 37 13.51 -13.66 -5.70
C LYS A 37 13.64 -12.74 -6.91
N LEU A 38 14.40 -11.65 -6.78
CA LEU A 38 14.70 -10.75 -7.88
C LEU A 38 15.48 -11.47 -8.99
N LEU A 39 16.55 -12.22 -8.62
CA LEU A 39 17.35 -13.02 -9.54
C LEU A 39 16.49 -14.03 -10.30
N PHE A 40 15.61 -14.74 -9.57
CA PHE A 40 14.69 -15.70 -10.19
C PHE A 40 13.74 -15.04 -11.19
N THR A 41 13.22 -13.85 -10.88
CA THR A 41 12.37 -13.08 -11.80
C THR A 41 13.12 -12.72 -13.09
N TYR A 42 14.38 -12.26 -12.99
CA TYR A 42 15.21 -11.98 -14.16
C TYR A 42 15.47 -13.24 -15.00
N LEU A 43 15.72 -14.36 -14.36
CA LEU A 43 15.96 -15.64 -15.04
C LEU A 43 14.71 -16.11 -15.80
N CYS A 44 13.54 -15.99 -15.20
CA CYS A 44 12.26 -16.29 -15.86
C CYS A 44 12.00 -15.39 -17.06
N VAL A 45 12.29 -14.08 -16.94
CA VAL A 45 12.13 -13.12 -18.05
C VAL A 45 13.08 -13.45 -19.18
N LEU A 46 14.35 -13.76 -18.90
CA LEU A 46 15.31 -14.18 -19.91
C LEU A 46 14.88 -15.45 -20.66
N ALA A 47 14.45 -16.48 -19.89
CA ALA A 47 13.93 -17.72 -20.49
C ALA A 47 12.73 -17.44 -21.41
N GLY A 48 11.80 -16.58 -20.99
CA GLY A 48 10.67 -16.16 -21.80
C GLY A 48 11.07 -15.43 -23.09
N CYS A 49 12.06 -14.53 -23.01
CA CYS A 49 12.60 -13.82 -24.18
C CYS A 49 13.24 -14.78 -25.19
N ILE A 50 14.02 -15.77 -24.72
CA ILE A 50 14.64 -16.78 -25.58
C ILE A 50 13.58 -17.62 -26.27
N LEU A 51 12.57 -18.09 -25.51
CA LEU A 51 11.48 -18.89 -26.04
C LEU A 51 10.69 -18.12 -27.12
N ALA A 52 10.35 -16.87 -26.83
CA ALA A 52 9.67 -15.99 -27.79
C ALA A 52 10.50 -15.78 -29.07
N GLY A 53 11.79 -15.52 -28.92
CA GLY A 53 12.70 -15.35 -30.04
C GLY A 53 12.79 -16.60 -30.94
N LEU A 54 12.80 -17.80 -30.33
CA LEU A 54 12.78 -19.07 -31.08
C LEU A 54 11.48 -19.27 -31.85
N LEU A 55 10.33 -18.96 -31.25
CA LEU A 55 9.02 -19.07 -31.86
C LEU A 55 8.88 -18.14 -33.07
N TYR A 56 9.38 -16.89 -32.97
CA TYR A 56 9.30 -15.89 -34.03
C TYR A 56 10.48 -15.97 -35.02
N LYS A 57 11.42 -16.91 -34.87
CA LYS A 57 12.61 -17.08 -35.72
C LYS A 57 13.36 -15.76 -35.93
N LEU A 58 13.55 -15.00 -34.84
CA LEU A 58 14.17 -13.69 -34.90
C LEU A 58 15.66 -13.79 -35.26
N PRO A 59 16.21 -12.81 -36.02
CA PRO A 59 17.64 -12.74 -36.25
C PRO A 59 18.38 -12.37 -34.94
N LEU A 60 19.67 -12.67 -34.86
CA LEU A 60 20.49 -12.54 -33.66
C LEU A 60 20.40 -11.15 -33.00
N TYR A 61 20.39 -10.10 -33.79
CA TYR A 61 20.24 -8.72 -33.29
C TYR A 61 18.86 -8.47 -32.64
N GLY A 62 17.81 -9.15 -33.09
CA GLY A 62 16.48 -9.08 -32.51
C GLY A 62 16.45 -9.62 -31.07
N TYR A 63 17.16 -10.72 -30.79
CA TYR A 63 17.31 -11.22 -29.44
C TYR A 63 17.97 -10.22 -28.49
N VAL A 64 19.04 -9.57 -28.93
CA VAL A 64 19.76 -8.58 -28.12
C VAL A 64 18.83 -7.42 -27.75
N VAL A 65 18.09 -6.87 -28.72
CA VAL A 65 17.15 -5.76 -28.48
C VAL A 65 16.05 -6.15 -27.46
N ILE A 66 15.43 -7.32 -27.65
CA ILE A 66 14.37 -7.80 -26.74
C ILE A 66 14.90 -8.03 -25.33
N ILE A 67 16.09 -8.65 -25.19
CA ILE A 67 16.68 -8.93 -23.88
C ILE A 67 17.02 -7.61 -23.16
N VAL A 68 17.66 -6.66 -23.83
CA VAL A 68 17.99 -5.34 -23.25
C VAL A 68 16.72 -4.62 -22.78
N PHE A 69 15.71 -4.58 -23.64
CA PHE A 69 14.44 -3.94 -23.31
C PHE A 69 13.75 -4.63 -22.11
N ALA A 70 13.70 -5.96 -22.10
CA ALA A 70 13.10 -6.73 -20.99
C ALA A 70 13.84 -6.51 -19.67
N LEU A 71 15.18 -6.49 -19.68
CA LEU A 71 15.99 -6.22 -18.48
C LEU A 71 15.75 -4.83 -17.90
N LEU A 72 15.58 -3.82 -18.75
CA LEU A 72 15.27 -2.45 -18.33
C LEU A 72 13.84 -2.31 -17.76
N GLN A 73 12.89 -3.08 -18.27
CA GLN A 73 11.48 -3.03 -17.81
C GLN A 73 11.23 -3.85 -16.55
N THR A 74 12.00 -4.90 -16.30
CA THR A 74 11.79 -5.83 -15.17
C THR A 74 11.72 -5.14 -13.81
N PRO A 75 12.63 -4.24 -13.39
CA PRO A 75 12.56 -3.61 -12.07
C PRO A 75 11.31 -2.75 -11.91
N PHE A 76 10.84 -2.13 -12.99
CA PHE A 76 9.64 -1.32 -12.99
C PHE A 76 8.37 -2.17 -12.83
N LEU A 77 8.30 -3.31 -13.50
CA LEU A 77 7.19 -4.26 -13.37
C LEU A 77 7.13 -4.85 -11.96
N VAL A 78 8.27 -5.25 -11.41
CA VAL A 78 8.36 -5.78 -10.04
C VAL A 78 7.87 -4.73 -9.03
N ARG A 79 8.34 -3.49 -9.13
CA ARG A 79 7.88 -2.39 -8.28
C ARG A 79 6.37 -2.19 -8.35
N ASN A 80 5.83 -2.07 -9.57
CA ASN A 80 4.40 -1.84 -9.76
C ASN A 80 3.55 -2.99 -9.22
N TYR A 81 4.02 -4.23 -9.37
CA TYR A 81 3.35 -5.40 -8.80
C TYR A 81 3.28 -5.35 -7.27
N TYR A 82 4.40 -5.10 -6.58
CA TYR A 82 4.41 -4.99 -5.11
C TYR A 82 3.65 -3.76 -4.61
N LYS A 83 3.71 -2.64 -5.34
CA LYS A 83 2.90 -1.46 -5.03
C LYS A 83 1.40 -1.77 -5.13
N SER A 84 0.97 -2.45 -6.18
CA SER A 84 -0.43 -2.86 -6.35
C SER A 84 -0.89 -3.82 -5.25
N LEU A 85 -0.06 -4.80 -4.87
CA LEU A 85 -0.35 -5.70 -3.74
C LEU A 85 -0.50 -4.93 -2.42
N TYR A 86 0.37 -3.95 -2.18
CA TYR A 86 0.32 -3.10 -1.00
C TYR A 86 -0.98 -2.26 -0.97
N GLU A 87 -1.34 -1.64 -2.09
CA GLU A 87 -2.57 -0.86 -2.21
C GLU A 87 -3.82 -1.74 -2.02
N GLN A 88 -3.84 -2.94 -2.58
CA GLN A 88 -4.92 -3.91 -2.38
C GLN A 88 -5.06 -4.33 -0.91
N ARG A 89 -3.94 -4.60 -0.23
CA ARG A 89 -3.94 -4.94 1.20
C ARG A 89 -4.47 -3.79 2.04
N ARG A 90 -3.97 -2.57 1.81
CA ARG A 90 -4.46 -1.36 2.49
C ARG A 90 -5.97 -1.18 2.30
N PHE A 91 -6.45 -1.36 1.08
CA PHE A 91 -7.87 -1.26 0.78
C PHE A 91 -8.70 -2.33 1.48
N SER A 92 -8.21 -3.57 1.52
CA SER A 92 -8.87 -4.67 2.25
C SER A 92 -8.94 -4.39 3.75
N ASP A 93 -7.85 -3.92 4.35
CA ASP A 93 -7.79 -3.61 5.78
C ASP A 93 -8.71 -2.43 6.12
N ALA A 94 -8.71 -1.39 5.28
CA ALA A 94 -9.62 -0.25 5.42
C ALA A 94 -11.10 -0.65 5.32
N SER A 95 -11.45 -1.53 4.37
CA SER A 95 -12.82 -2.03 4.19
C SER A 95 -13.28 -2.83 5.42
N LYS A 96 -12.43 -3.70 5.96
CA LYS A 96 -12.71 -4.48 7.17
C LYS A 96 -12.85 -3.59 8.40
N TYR A 97 -12.01 -2.55 8.50
CA TYR A 97 -12.12 -1.58 9.59
C TYR A 97 -13.48 -0.88 9.56
N VAL A 98 -13.88 -0.33 8.42
CA VAL A 98 -15.15 0.37 8.26
C VAL A 98 -16.33 -0.53 8.62
N GLU A 99 -16.34 -1.78 8.11
CA GLU A 99 -17.41 -2.74 8.39
C GLU A 99 -17.52 -3.04 9.89
N ARG A 100 -16.40 -3.33 10.55
CA ARG A 100 -16.35 -3.64 11.97
C ARG A 100 -16.67 -2.42 12.84
N MET A 101 -16.13 -1.25 12.46
CA MET A 101 -16.41 -0.01 13.20
C MET A 101 -17.91 0.31 13.20
N LEU A 102 -18.56 0.21 12.04
CA LEU A 102 -20.01 0.40 11.92
C LEU A 102 -20.80 -0.60 12.76
N TYR A 103 -20.38 -1.87 12.75
CA TYR A 103 -21.02 -2.92 13.54
C TYR A 103 -20.94 -2.63 15.05
N TYR A 104 -19.74 -2.37 15.57
CA TYR A 104 -19.54 -2.12 16.99
C TYR A 104 -20.11 -0.77 17.43
N PHE A 105 -20.05 0.26 16.57
CA PHE A 105 -20.66 1.55 16.87
C PHE A 105 -22.18 1.45 17.01
N LYS A 106 -22.86 0.73 16.12
CA LYS A 106 -24.30 0.46 16.25
C LYS A 106 -24.65 -0.30 17.51
N ALA A 107 -23.78 -1.18 17.98
CA ALA A 107 -24.02 -1.98 19.18
C ALA A 107 -23.75 -1.20 20.48
N LYS A 108 -22.75 -0.32 20.49
CA LYS A 108 -22.27 0.36 21.72
C LYS A 108 -22.72 1.81 21.85
N GLY A 109 -22.97 2.52 20.73
CA GLY A 109 -23.32 3.93 20.70
C GLY A 109 -22.17 4.89 21.05
N LYS A 110 -20.98 4.40 21.41
CA LYS A 110 -19.80 5.21 21.75
C LYS A 110 -18.61 4.84 20.88
N VAL A 111 -17.96 5.86 20.30
CA VAL A 111 -16.84 5.70 19.38
C VAL A 111 -15.65 5.01 20.06
N LEU A 112 -15.30 5.42 21.28
CA LEU A 112 -14.17 4.83 22.02
C LEU A 112 -14.37 3.34 22.30
N ASP A 113 -15.56 2.94 22.73
CA ASP A 113 -15.88 1.55 23.02
C ASP A 113 -15.86 0.69 21.75
N ALA A 114 -16.37 1.26 20.65
CA ALA A 114 -16.33 0.61 19.34
C ALA A 114 -14.89 0.43 18.85
N LEU A 115 -14.03 1.46 18.96
CA LEU A 115 -12.61 1.39 18.56
C LEU A 115 -11.84 0.35 19.38
N ASN A 116 -12.07 0.29 20.72
CA ASN A 116 -11.47 -0.73 21.60
C ASN A 116 -11.83 -2.15 21.17
N ASP A 117 -13.09 -2.38 20.81
CA ASP A 117 -13.52 -3.71 20.38
C ASP A 117 -13.02 -4.07 18.98
N VAL A 118 -12.95 -3.08 18.07
CA VAL A 118 -12.32 -3.26 16.75
C VAL A 118 -10.83 -3.60 16.89
N GLU A 119 -10.09 -2.92 17.77
CA GLU A 119 -8.67 -3.19 18.01
C GLU A 119 -8.43 -4.65 18.44
N LYS A 120 -9.25 -5.17 19.38
CA LYS A 120 -9.12 -6.55 19.88
C LYS A 120 -9.32 -7.60 18.81
N VAL A 121 -10.24 -7.35 17.88
CA VAL A 121 -10.62 -8.32 16.84
C VAL A 121 -9.75 -8.18 15.57
N PHE A 122 -8.99 -7.07 15.44
CA PHE A 122 -8.14 -6.86 14.28
C PHE A 122 -6.87 -7.72 14.36
N PRO A 123 -6.44 -8.35 13.24
CA PRO A 123 -5.20 -9.11 13.22
C PRO A 123 -4.00 -8.18 13.41
N GLU A 124 -2.91 -8.73 13.93
CA GLU A 124 -1.63 -8.03 14.11
C GLU A 124 -1.18 -7.37 12.78
N GLY A 125 -0.82 -6.08 12.85
CA GLY A 125 -0.37 -5.32 11.71
C GLY A 125 -0.65 -3.82 11.82
N ARG A 126 -0.23 -3.08 10.81
CA ARG A 126 -0.30 -1.60 10.76
C ARG A 126 -1.68 -1.02 11.10
N MET A 127 -2.76 -1.69 10.68
CA MET A 127 -4.11 -1.19 10.97
C MET A 127 -4.43 -1.30 12.46
N LYS A 128 -4.08 -2.42 13.10
CA LYS A 128 -4.25 -2.60 14.54
C LYS A 128 -3.45 -1.55 15.31
N ASP A 129 -2.19 -1.33 14.92
CA ASP A 129 -1.34 -0.33 15.54
C ASP A 129 -1.93 1.09 15.40
N CYS A 130 -2.48 1.40 14.23
CA CYS A 130 -3.14 2.68 13.96
C CYS A 130 -4.39 2.88 14.82
N ILE A 131 -5.23 1.85 14.95
CA ILE A 131 -6.43 1.87 15.81
C ILE A 131 -6.00 2.02 17.27
N GLY A 132 -5.01 1.28 17.73
CA GLY A 132 -4.49 1.38 19.11
C GLY A 132 -3.89 2.76 19.42
N ASN A 133 -3.26 3.40 18.46
CA ASN A 133 -2.80 4.79 18.60
C ASN A 133 -3.97 5.77 18.73
N ALA A 134 -5.01 5.59 17.92
CA ALA A 134 -6.22 6.42 17.99
C ALA A 134 -6.94 6.24 19.34
N VAL A 135 -7.06 5.00 19.82
CA VAL A 135 -7.64 4.71 21.14
C VAL A 135 -6.87 5.40 22.25
N ARG A 136 -5.53 5.27 22.26
CA ARG A 136 -4.67 5.93 23.24
C ARG A 136 -4.81 7.44 23.18
N HIS A 137 -4.85 8.02 21.98
CA HIS A 137 -5.04 9.45 21.80
C HIS A 137 -6.32 9.97 22.46
N ILE A 138 -7.45 9.23 22.30
CA ILE A 138 -8.71 9.60 22.94
C ILE A 138 -8.63 9.45 24.48
N GLN A 139 -7.94 8.44 24.98
CA GLN A 139 -7.81 8.19 26.42
C GLN A 139 -6.90 9.22 27.12
N ASP A 140 -5.85 9.65 26.45
CA ASP A 140 -4.85 10.57 27.01
C ASP A 140 -5.25 12.07 26.86
N THR A 141 -6.19 12.37 25.97
CA THR A 141 -6.61 13.74 25.65
C THR A 141 -7.98 14.03 26.27
N VAL A 142 -8.05 15.08 27.11
CA VAL A 142 -9.30 15.53 27.76
C VAL A 142 -10.02 16.61 26.88
N ASP A 143 -9.78 16.60 25.59
CA ASP A 143 -10.35 17.60 24.68
C ASP A 143 -11.61 17.04 24.01
N GLU A 144 -12.62 17.93 23.81
CA GLU A 144 -13.88 17.64 23.14
C GLU A 144 -13.66 17.16 21.68
N ASN A 145 -12.53 17.56 21.07
CA ASN A 145 -12.12 17.15 19.72
C ASN A 145 -11.29 15.86 19.67
N ALA A 146 -10.95 15.25 20.80
CA ALA A 146 -10.07 14.07 20.85
C ALA A 146 -10.53 12.90 19.96
N VAL A 147 -11.83 12.69 19.87
CA VAL A 147 -12.41 11.65 19.00
C VAL A 147 -12.20 11.99 17.52
N LYS A 148 -12.41 13.24 17.13
CA LYS A 148 -12.24 13.71 15.75
C LYS A 148 -10.78 13.61 15.33
N ASP A 149 -9.86 14.05 16.18
CA ASP A 149 -8.41 13.99 15.92
C ASP A 149 -7.92 12.55 15.81
N ALA A 150 -8.44 11.65 16.67
CA ALA A 150 -8.12 10.22 16.60
C ALA A 150 -8.61 9.56 15.30
N LEU A 151 -9.81 9.92 14.83
CA LEU A 151 -10.33 9.44 13.56
C LEU A 151 -9.55 10.01 12.38
N GLU A 152 -9.06 11.27 12.47
CA GLU A 152 -8.21 11.88 11.47
C GLU A 152 -6.84 11.18 11.35
N ILE A 153 -6.26 10.70 12.46
CA ILE A 153 -5.04 9.88 12.45
C ILE A 153 -5.24 8.63 11.57
N ILE A 154 -6.38 7.94 11.72
CA ILE A 154 -6.70 6.76 10.92
C ILE A 154 -6.92 7.14 9.45
N GLU A 155 -7.60 8.25 9.17
CA GLU A 155 -7.83 8.76 7.82
C GLU A 155 -6.52 9.12 7.11
N GLN A 156 -5.61 9.81 7.78
CA GLN A 156 -4.31 10.21 7.21
C GLN A 156 -3.45 8.99 6.87
N GLU A 157 -3.38 8.01 7.78
CA GLU A 157 -2.57 6.80 7.56
C GLU A 157 -3.14 5.95 6.41
N TYR A 158 -4.46 5.84 6.30
CA TYR A 158 -5.12 4.99 5.29
C TYR A 158 -5.76 5.74 4.13
N SER A 159 -5.73 7.08 4.09
CA SER A 159 -6.20 8.03 3.04
C SER A 159 -7.08 7.38 1.93
N CYS A 160 -8.13 6.67 2.33
CA CYS A 160 -9.06 6.00 1.44
C CYS A 160 -10.38 6.77 1.41
N ARG A 161 -10.85 7.14 0.22
CA ARG A 161 -12.09 7.91 0.04
C ARG A 161 -13.31 7.30 0.76
N ARG A 162 -13.34 5.96 0.89
CA ARG A 162 -14.42 5.25 1.60
C ARG A 162 -14.33 5.39 3.11
N ILE A 163 -13.12 5.42 3.69
CA ILE A 163 -12.93 5.69 5.12
C ILE A 163 -13.42 7.09 5.43
N LYS A 164 -13.05 8.08 4.62
CA LYS A 164 -13.49 9.47 4.78
C LYS A 164 -15.02 9.59 4.80
N SER A 165 -15.71 8.94 3.88
CA SER A 165 -17.17 8.95 3.86
C SER A 165 -17.77 8.28 5.11
N CYS A 166 -17.20 7.16 5.57
CA CYS A 166 -17.68 6.46 6.75
C CYS A 166 -17.46 7.27 8.03
N LEU A 167 -16.30 7.93 8.16
CA LEU A 167 -15.98 8.78 9.31
C LEU A 167 -16.88 10.00 9.38
N LEU A 168 -17.24 10.61 8.25
CA LEU A 168 -18.24 11.70 8.20
C LEU A 168 -19.59 11.23 8.72
N TYR A 169 -20.08 10.06 8.32
CA TYR A 169 -21.34 9.50 8.82
C TYR A 169 -21.30 9.18 10.32
N THR A 170 -20.15 8.75 10.85
CA THR A 170 -20.00 8.46 12.28
C THR A 170 -19.89 9.74 13.12
N SER A 171 -19.26 10.79 12.58
CA SER A 171 -19.16 12.10 13.25
C SER A 171 -20.54 12.77 13.31
N ASP A 172 -21.27 12.82 12.21
CA ASP A 172 -22.63 13.41 12.19
C ASP A 172 -23.61 12.67 13.12
N ALA A 173 -23.45 11.34 13.26
CA ALA A 173 -24.29 10.53 14.17
C ALA A 173 -23.88 10.62 15.65
N ALA A 174 -22.73 11.21 15.95
CA ALA A 174 -22.26 11.41 17.33
C ALA A 174 -22.65 12.81 17.88
N ASP A 175 -23.01 13.76 16.97
CA ASP A 175 -23.45 15.12 17.31
C ASP A 175 -24.98 15.23 17.49
N ASP A 176 -25.75 14.18 17.18
CA ASP A 176 -27.20 14.05 17.43
C ASP A 176 -27.46 13.24 18.73
#